data_7a550fa851f4e899caf39d9f9e3d80cc
#
_entry.id   7a550fa851f4e899caf39d9f9e3d80cc
#
_cell.length_a   1.000
_cell.length_b   1.000
_cell.length_c   1.000
_cell.angle_alpha   90.00
_cell.angle_beta   90.00
_cell.angle_gamma   90.00
#
_symmetry.space_group_name_H-M   'P 1'
#
loop_
_entity.id
_entity.type
_entity.pdbx_description
1 polymer ?
#
loop_
_entity_poly.entity_id
_entity_poly.type
_entity_poly.pdbx_seq_one_letter_code
_entity_poly.pdbx_strand_id
1 'polypeptide(L)'
;TSSKKDYIEIPVSFATDRNDTKDDDLNERFGTKRADLQYGRTVVSIPYTHKLGEIERPSYWRLEFSEDASKHVMIQSIKKQDKETYFNQMAERIAKNGKSTFLFVHGYNVSFADAARRAAQITFDLRFGGEPVFYSWPSQGATTLYTVDEANIEWAKHNMKNFLRDYLTRSKADDIYLVAHSMGNRGLTKALIELMNENPELKDKITEVILAAPDIDADVFRRDIAPKMVQKIAKPITLYVSADDLALIASRKVHGNPRAGDAGKGVVIVKGIETIDASGVDTSFLSHSYFATTSTIIADILDLIKSGKRATDR
;
A
#
# COMPACT_ATOMS: atom_id res chain seq x y z
N THR A 1 28.68 -22.83 -14.54
CA THR A 1 28.47 -22.64 -13.10
C THR A 1 27.50 -21.49 -12.92
N SER A 2 26.22 -21.80 -12.65
CA SER A 2 25.22 -20.83 -12.25
C SER A 2 25.68 -20.22 -10.91
N SER A 3 26.08 -18.97 -10.91
CA SER A 3 26.38 -18.26 -9.65
C SER A 3 25.08 -18.23 -8.85
N LYS A 4 25.09 -18.77 -7.65
CA LYS A 4 23.97 -18.75 -6.73
C LYS A 4 23.65 -17.27 -6.45
N LYS A 5 22.45 -16.83 -6.78
CA LYS A 5 22.02 -15.46 -6.47
C LYS A 5 21.96 -15.29 -4.96
N ASP A 6 22.44 -14.16 -4.44
CA ASP A 6 22.37 -13.82 -3.02
C ASP A 6 21.11 -13.05 -2.63
N TYR A 7 20.07 -13.18 -3.47
CA TYR A 7 18.78 -12.53 -3.29
C TYR A 7 17.65 -13.36 -3.90
N ILE A 8 16.44 -13.09 -3.45
CA ILE A 8 15.19 -13.60 -4.03
C ILE A 8 14.52 -12.52 -4.89
N GLU A 9 13.86 -12.92 -5.95
CA GLU A 9 13.08 -12.05 -6.83
C GLU A 9 11.59 -12.14 -6.50
N ILE A 10 10.96 -10.99 -6.27
CA ILE A 10 9.54 -10.85 -5.98
C ILE A 10 8.88 -10.11 -7.15
N PRO A 11 8.11 -10.79 -7.99
CA PRO A 11 7.30 -10.11 -9.00
C PRO A 11 6.10 -9.44 -8.35
N VAL A 12 5.83 -8.19 -8.75
CA VAL A 12 4.70 -7.41 -8.24
C VAL A 12 3.99 -6.73 -9.42
N SER A 13 2.68 -6.85 -9.49
CA SER A 13 1.86 -6.15 -10.47
C SER A 13 1.60 -4.71 -10.04
N PHE A 14 1.48 -3.79 -10.96
CA PHE A 14 1.17 -2.39 -10.65
C PHE A 14 0.15 -1.77 -11.59
N ALA A 15 -0.54 -0.78 -11.08
CA ALA A 15 -1.24 0.24 -11.83
C ALA A 15 -0.71 1.61 -11.38
N THR A 16 -0.59 2.55 -12.30
CA THR A 16 -0.10 3.88 -11.99
C THR A 16 -0.70 4.93 -12.92
N ASP A 17 -0.98 6.10 -12.39
CA ASP A 17 -1.35 7.31 -13.12
C ASP A 17 -0.25 8.39 -13.05
N ARG A 18 0.99 7.93 -12.87
CA ARG A 18 2.22 8.71 -13.06
C ARG A 18 2.63 8.71 -14.53
N ASN A 19 3.32 9.77 -14.97
CA ASN A 19 3.92 9.82 -16.29
C ASN A 19 5.06 8.81 -16.42
N ASP A 20 5.14 8.16 -17.59
CA ASP A 20 6.28 7.36 -18.00
C ASP A 20 7.36 8.30 -18.54
N THR A 21 8.45 8.42 -17.83
CA THR A 21 9.57 9.29 -18.22
C THR A 21 10.43 8.69 -19.33
N LYS A 22 10.33 7.35 -19.49
CA LYS A 22 11.19 6.54 -20.37
C LYS A 22 12.66 6.58 -19.99
N ASP A 23 12.96 6.97 -18.75
CA ASP A 23 14.31 6.91 -18.22
C ASP A 23 14.80 5.46 -18.15
N ASP A 24 16.07 5.24 -18.45
CA ASP A 24 16.71 3.92 -18.34
C ASP A 24 16.96 3.53 -16.88
N ASP A 25 17.10 4.51 -15.99
CA ASP A 25 17.11 4.26 -14.56
C ASP A 25 15.71 3.84 -14.10
N LEU A 26 15.58 2.58 -13.65
CA LEU A 26 14.31 2.01 -13.20
C LEU A 26 13.72 2.74 -11.99
N ASN A 27 14.56 3.41 -11.20
CA ASN A 27 14.09 4.22 -10.07
C ASN A 27 13.36 5.49 -10.53
N GLU A 28 13.69 6.00 -11.72
CA GLU A 28 13.13 7.22 -12.30
C GLU A 28 12.11 6.95 -13.42
N ARG A 29 11.84 5.68 -13.72
CA ARG A 29 10.98 5.27 -14.85
C ARG A 29 9.60 5.90 -14.82
N PHE A 30 8.97 5.99 -13.68
CA PHE A 30 7.70 6.69 -13.48
C PHE A 30 7.91 7.92 -12.62
N GLY A 31 7.52 9.06 -13.15
CA GLY A 31 7.75 10.36 -12.55
C GLY A 31 6.64 10.81 -11.61
N THR A 32 6.57 12.12 -11.41
CA THR A 32 5.67 12.76 -10.44
C THR A 32 4.51 13.51 -11.10
N LYS A 33 4.45 13.53 -12.43
CA LYS A 33 3.39 14.19 -13.18
C LYS A 33 2.17 13.27 -13.35
N ARG A 34 1.01 13.85 -13.44
CA ARG A 34 -0.26 13.17 -13.73
C ARG A 34 -0.28 12.65 -15.16
N ALA A 35 -0.76 11.43 -15.35
CA ALA A 35 -0.93 10.80 -16.65
C ALA A 35 -2.14 9.87 -16.64
N ASP A 36 -2.45 9.30 -17.80
CA ASP A 36 -3.47 8.26 -17.92
C ASP A 36 -3.03 6.99 -17.21
N LEU A 37 -4.00 6.20 -16.77
CA LEU A 37 -3.77 4.94 -16.08
C LEU A 37 -3.00 3.95 -16.94
N GLN A 38 -1.91 3.44 -16.40
CA GLN A 38 -1.03 2.47 -17.02
C GLN A 38 -0.87 1.25 -16.12
N TYR A 39 -0.54 0.12 -16.74
CA TYR A 39 -0.44 -1.18 -16.10
C TYR A 39 0.90 -1.83 -16.40
N GLY A 40 1.34 -2.69 -15.51
CA GLY A 40 2.54 -3.46 -15.74
C GLY A 40 2.91 -4.37 -14.59
N ARG A 41 4.10 -4.93 -14.73
CA ARG A 41 4.70 -5.80 -13.74
C ARG A 41 6.15 -5.40 -13.50
N THR A 42 6.54 -5.40 -12.25
CA THR A 42 7.92 -5.14 -11.85
C THR A 42 8.47 -6.33 -11.09
N VAL A 43 9.77 -6.54 -11.15
CA VAL A 43 10.48 -7.53 -10.34
C VAL A 43 11.39 -6.77 -9.39
N VAL A 44 11.25 -7.05 -8.10
CA VAL A 44 12.05 -6.44 -7.04
C VAL A 44 12.87 -7.55 -6.37
N SER A 45 14.16 -7.33 -6.18
CA SER A 45 15.01 -8.27 -5.45
C SER A 45 15.07 -7.92 -3.97
N ILE A 46 15.00 -8.96 -3.14
CA ILE A 46 15.15 -8.89 -1.68
C ILE A 46 16.41 -9.67 -1.31
N PRO A 47 17.41 -9.05 -0.64
CA PRO A 47 18.64 -9.75 -0.25
C PRO A 47 18.37 -10.82 0.82
N TYR A 48 19.14 -11.89 0.84
CA TYR A 48 19.01 -12.90 1.89
C TYR A 48 19.37 -12.38 3.30
N THR A 49 20.03 -11.23 3.37
CA THR A 49 20.32 -10.53 4.62
C THR A 49 19.18 -9.62 5.09
N HIS A 50 18.06 -9.63 4.37
CA HIS A 50 16.89 -8.81 4.65
C HIS A 50 16.39 -8.98 6.08
N LYS A 51 16.07 -7.87 6.70
CA LYS A 51 15.46 -7.82 8.03
C LYS A 51 13.98 -7.45 7.93
N LEU A 52 13.17 -8.16 8.67
CA LEU A 52 11.71 -7.99 8.68
C LEU A 52 11.31 -6.52 8.85
N GLY A 53 10.50 -6.02 7.93
CA GLY A 53 9.97 -4.66 7.94
C GLY A 53 10.91 -3.59 7.35
N GLU A 54 12.18 -3.91 7.10
CA GLU A 54 13.13 -2.95 6.53
C GLU A 54 13.05 -2.90 5.00
N ILE A 55 13.55 -1.80 4.44
CA ILE A 55 13.90 -1.69 3.01
C ILE A 55 15.35 -1.25 2.96
N GLU A 56 16.24 -2.20 2.74
CA GLU A 56 17.67 -1.96 2.69
C GLU A 56 18.01 -1.13 1.45
N ARG A 57 18.61 0.03 1.68
CA ARG A 57 19.04 0.98 0.65
C ARG A 57 20.51 1.33 0.81
N PRO A 58 21.22 1.72 -0.28
CA PRO A 58 22.58 2.23 -0.18
C PRO A 58 22.70 3.36 0.83
N SER A 59 23.76 3.34 1.61
CA SER A 59 24.02 4.36 2.63
C SER A 59 25.46 4.84 2.55
N TYR A 60 25.64 6.18 2.47
CA TYR A 60 26.98 6.79 2.52
C TYR A 60 27.75 6.48 3.79
N TRP A 61 27.06 6.30 4.91
CA TRP A 61 27.69 5.92 6.17
C TRP A 61 28.31 4.52 6.15
N ARG A 62 27.80 3.64 5.25
CA ARG A 62 28.34 2.30 4.99
C ARG A 62 29.25 2.27 3.77
N LEU A 63 29.60 3.43 3.21
CA LEU A 63 30.39 3.57 1.97
C LEU A 63 29.76 2.85 0.76
N GLU A 64 28.44 2.84 0.70
CA GLU A 64 27.67 2.23 -0.39
C GLU A 64 27.21 3.35 -1.35
N PHE A 65 27.76 3.38 -2.55
CA PHE A 65 27.51 4.44 -3.53
C PHE A 65 26.61 4.01 -4.68
N SER A 66 26.28 2.71 -4.75
CA SER A 66 25.41 2.13 -5.77
C SER A 66 24.55 1.02 -5.17
N GLU A 67 23.46 0.68 -5.85
CA GLU A 67 22.62 -0.45 -5.50
C GLU A 67 23.34 -1.78 -5.73
N ASP A 68 23.19 -2.72 -4.79
CA ASP A 68 23.72 -4.07 -4.84
C ASP A 68 22.62 -5.03 -4.38
N ALA A 69 22.16 -5.89 -5.26
CA ALA A 69 21.05 -6.81 -4.98
C ALA A 69 21.35 -7.81 -3.85
N SER A 70 22.61 -8.06 -3.55
CA SER A 70 22.99 -8.90 -2.40
C SER A 70 22.84 -8.21 -1.05
N LYS A 71 22.63 -6.89 -1.06
CA LYS A 71 22.58 -6.03 0.15
C LYS A 71 21.33 -5.18 0.23
N HIS A 72 20.75 -4.83 -0.91
CA HIS A 72 19.69 -3.84 -1.00
C HIS A 72 18.43 -4.40 -1.68
N VAL A 73 17.28 -3.87 -1.27
CA VAL A 73 16.02 -4.07 -1.99
C VAL A 73 16.05 -3.16 -3.22
N MET A 74 16.01 -3.76 -4.41
CA MET A 74 16.13 -2.99 -5.64
C MET A 74 15.24 -3.50 -6.76
N ILE A 75 14.83 -2.58 -7.65
CA ILE A 75 14.05 -2.93 -8.83
C ILE A 75 14.98 -3.58 -9.86
N GLN A 76 14.62 -4.77 -10.33
CA GLN A 76 15.36 -5.50 -11.36
C GLN A 76 14.82 -5.25 -12.76
N SER A 77 13.50 -5.08 -12.89
CA SER A 77 12.85 -4.85 -14.17
C SER A 77 11.48 -4.20 -14.01
N ILE A 78 11.07 -3.47 -15.03
CA ILE A 78 9.71 -2.94 -15.17
C ILE A 78 9.23 -3.28 -16.59
N LYS A 79 8.07 -3.95 -16.67
CA LYS A 79 7.44 -4.28 -17.95
C LYS A 79 6.02 -3.73 -17.99
N LYS A 80 5.78 -2.76 -18.89
CA LYS A 80 4.42 -2.27 -19.16
C LYS A 80 3.62 -3.31 -19.92
N GLN A 81 2.34 -3.32 -19.69
CA GLN A 81 1.38 -4.21 -20.35
C GLN A 81 0.14 -3.41 -20.76
N ASP A 82 -0.49 -3.80 -21.85
CA ASP A 82 -1.85 -3.35 -22.14
C ASP A 82 -2.83 -3.93 -21.12
N LYS A 83 -3.96 -3.26 -20.96
CA LYS A 83 -4.96 -3.59 -19.94
C LYS A 83 -5.46 -5.04 -20.04
N GLU A 84 -5.75 -5.51 -21.26
CA GLU A 84 -6.30 -6.85 -21.47
C GLU A 84 -5.28 -7.93 -21.08
N THR A 85 -4.05 -7.82 -21.56
CA THR A 85 -2.95 -8.71 -21.21
C THR A 85 -2.70 -8.71 -19.70
N TYR A 86 -2.67 -7.53 -19.09
CA TYR A 86 -2.45 -7.35 -17.66
C TYR A 86 -3.45 -8.14 -16.81
N PHE A 87 -4.75 -7.93 -17.02
CA PHE A 87 -5.78 -8.61 -16.21
C PHE A 87 -5.92 -10.10 -16.56
N ASN A 88 -5.78 -10.49 -17.81
CA ASN A 88 -5.84 -11.89 -18.19
C ASN A 88 -4.71 -12.71 -17.56
N GLN A 89 -3.47 -12.19 -17.60
CA GLN A 89 -2.33 -12.86 -16.98
C GLN A 89 -2.40 -12.83 -15.45
N MET A 90 -2.91 -11.75 -14.86
CA MET A 90 -3.17 -11.68 -13.41
C MET A 90 -4.14 -12.77 -12.98
N ALA A 91 -5.27 -12.92 -13.66
CA ALA A 91 -6.26 -13.94 -13.34
C ALA A 91 -5.69 -15.37 -13.46
N GLU A 92 -4.85 -15.63 -14.47
CA GLU A 92 -4.17 -16.93 -14.62
C GLU A 92 -3.21 -17.20 -13.45
N ARG A 93 -2.42 -16.21 -13.02
CA ARG A 93 -1.50 -16.38 -11.90
C ARG A 93 -2.25 -16.59 -10.58
N ILE A 94 -3.30 -15.82 -10.35
CA ILE A 94 -4.14 -15.96 -9.15
C ILE A 94 -4.77 -17.35 -9.09
N ALA A 95 -5.30 -17.84 -10.19
CA ALA A 95 -5.89 -19.18 -10.24
C ALA A 95 -4.91 -20.30 -9.89
N LYS A 96 -3.63 -20.12 -10.21
CA LYS A 96 -2.55 -21.08 -9.93
C LYS A 96 -1.95 -20.94 -8.54
N ASN A 97 -2.00 -19.75 -7.94
CA ASN A 97 -1.25 -19.37 -6.74
C ASN A 97 -2.16 -18.98 -5.57
N GLY A 98 -2.98 -19.90 -5.08
CA GLY A 98 -3.74 -19.76 -3.86
C GLY A 98 -5.00 -18.88 -3.95
N LYS A 99 -5.35 -18.39 -5.13
CA LYS A 99 -6.58 -17.64 -5.43
C LYS A 99 -6.78 -16.37 -4.59
N SER A 100 -5.69 -15.80 -4.07
CA SER A 100 -5.69 -14.59 -3.27
C SER A 100 -4.82 -13.50 -3.86
N THR A 101 -5.16 -12.26 -3.55
CA THR A 101 -4.43 -11.07 -3.99
C THR A 101 -4.55 -9.96 -2.96
N PHE A 102 -3.57 -9.09 -2.88
CA PHE A 102 -3.70 -7.83 -2.17
C PHE A 102 -3.37 -6.64 -3.06
N LEU A 103 -4.03 -5.53 -2.79
CA LEU A 103 -3.70 -4.22 -3.34
C LEU A 103 -3.12 -3.34 -2.24
N PHE A 104 -1.93 -2.80 -2.48
CA PHE A 104 -1.30 -1.80 -1.62
C PHE A 104 -1.34 -0.42 -2.26
N VAL A 105 -1.84 0.57 -1.54
CA VAL A 105 -1.86 1.99 -1.93
C VAL A 105 -0.94 2.77 -0.99
N HIS A 106 0.13 3.31 -1.54
CA HIS A 106 1.15 4.02 -0.76
C HIS A 106 0.68 5.39 -0.25
N GLY A 107 1.43 5.92 0.73
CA GLY A 107 1.19 7.22 1.32
C GLY A 107 1.85 8.38 0.58
N TYR A 108 1.91 9.54 1.26
CA TYR A 108 2.59 10.73 0.76
C TYR A 108 4.12 10.57 0.82
N ASN A 109 4.83 11.37 0.04
CA ASN A 109 6.30 11.36 -0.03
C ASN A 109 6.87 10.00 -0.46
N VAL A 110 6.21 9.37 -1.42
CA VAL A 110 6.60 8.05 -1.93
C VAL A 110 6.74 8.12 -3.45
N SER A 111 7.88 7.70 -3.98
CA SER A 111 8.10 7.51 -5.42
C SER A 111 7.48 6.19 -5.90
N PHE A 112 7.38 6.02 -7.22
CA PHE A 112 6.99 4.73 -7.79
C PHE A 112 7.93 3.61 -7.33
N ALA A 113 9.22 3.86 -7.39
CA ALA A 113 10.24 2.89 -7.00
C ALA A 113 10.12 2.48 -5.52
N ASP A 114 9.88 3.44 -4.64
CA ASP A 114 9.69 3.14 -3.21
C ASP A 114 8.39 2.39 -2.94
N ALA A 115 7.32 2.69 -3.69
CA ALA A 115 6.08 1.92 -3.62
C ALA A 115 6.29 0.46 -4.06
N ALA A 116 7.03 0.25 -5.14
CA ALA A 116 7.37 -1.10 -5.62
C ALA A 116 8.18 -1.89 -4.59
N ARG A 117 9.21 -1.27 -4.02
CA ARG A 117 10.04 -1.89 -2.97
C ARG A 117 9.20 -2.25 -1.74
N ARG A 118 8.32 -1.35 -1.32
CA ARG A 118 7.42 -1.58 -0.18
C ARG A 118 6.46 -2.74 -0.45
N ALA A 119 5.85 -2.80 -1.60
CA ALA A 119 4.97 -3.90 -1.98
C ALA A 119 5.70 -5.25 -2.00
N ALA A 120 6.92 -5.29 -2.51
CA ALA A 120 7.75 -6.49 -2.50
C ALA A 120 8.16 -6.90 -1.08
N GLN A 121 8.55 -5.94 -0.25
CA GLN A 121 8.91 -6.19 1.15
C GLN A 121 7.70 -6.73 1.93
N ILE A 122 6.52 -6.13 1.79
CA ILE A 122 5.29 -6.63 2.42
C ILE A 122 5.00 -8.07 1.97
N THR A 123 5.10 -8.35 0.67
CA THR A 123 4.89 -9.69 0.11
C THR A 123 5.84 -10.73 0.72
N PHE A 124 7.11 -10.38 0.81
CA PHE A 124 8.12 -11.26 1.38
C PHE A 124 7.90 -11.49 2.87
N ASP A 125 7.71 -10.43 3.64
CA ASP A 125 7.59 -10.49 5.09
C ASP A 125 6.31 -11.17 5.55
N LEU A 126 5.20 -10.94 4.86
CA LEU A 126 3.94 -11.65 5.11
C LEU A 126 3.97 -13.10 4.58
N ARG A 127 5.01 -13.51 3.88
CA ARG A 127 5.04 -14.79 3.16
C ARG A 127 3.78 -15.00 2.31
N PHE A 128 3.38 -13.94 1.63
CA PHE A 128 2.15 -13.92 0.87
C PHE A 128 2.31 -14.76 -0.41
N GLY A 129 1.53 -15.84 -0.51
CA GLY A 129 1.61 -16.77 -1.65
C GLY A 129 0.75 -16.39 -2.84
N GLY A 130 -0.05 -15.32 -2.73
CA GLY A 130 -0.94 -14.84 -3.80
C GLY A 130 -0.29 -13.79 -4.71
N GLU A 131 -1.12 -13.07 -5.43
CA GLU A 131 -0.69 -12.00 -6.36
C GLU A 131 -0.56 -10.66 -5.62
N PRO A 132 0.64 -10.10 -5.46
CA PRO A 132 0.81 -8.77 -4.91
C PRO A 132 0.60 -7.72 -6.00
N VAL A 133 -0.16 -6.67 -5.66
CA VAL A 133 -0.44 -5.54 -6.55
C VAL A 133 -0.25 -4.24 -5.77
N PHE A 134 0.30 -3.21 -6.39
CA PHE A 134 0.28 -1.86 -5.83
C PHE A 134 -0.26 -0.85 -6.82
N TYR A 135 -0.90 0.18 -6.28
CA TYR A 135 -1.32 1.37 -7.03
C TYR A 135 -0.41 2.53 -6.65
N SER A 136 0.27 3.11 -7.65
CA SER A 136 1.14 4.26 -7.41
C SER A 136 0.54 5.53 -8.02
N TRP A 137 0.04 6.41 -7.14
CA TRP A 137 -0.45 7.74 -7.50
C TRP A 137 0.70 8.77 -7.48
N PRO A 138 0.58 9.94 -8.17
CA PRO A 138 1.68 10.85 -8.38
C PRO A 138 2.06 11.68 -7.14
N SER A 139 2.46 11.00 -6.06
CA SER A 139 3.16 11.61 -4.93
C SER A 139 4.51 12.12 -5.36
N GLN A 140 4.91 13.28 -4.86
CA GLN A 140 6.10 14.00 -5.31
C GLN A 140 7.42 13.42 -4.78
N GLY A 141 7.37 12.55 -3.78
CA GLY A 141 8.58 11.99 -3.18
C GLY A 141 9.42 13.01 -2.39
N ALA A 142 8.80 14.10 -1.95
CA ALA A 142 9.44 15.15 -1.16
C ALA A 142 8.50 15.64 -0.04
N THR A 143 9.04 15.75 1.17
CA THR A 143 8.27 16.16 2.36
C THR A 143 7.73 17.58 2.28
N THR A 144 8.42 18.46 1.56
CA THR A 144 8.03 19.87 1.38
C THR A 144 6.83 20.05 0.44
N LEU A 145 6.46 19.01 -0.31
CA LEU A 145 5.38 19.06 -1.31
C LEU A 145 4.09 18.36 -0.83
N TYR A 146 3.85 18.39 0.48
CA TYR A 146 2.68 17.76 1.10
C TYR A 146 1.35 18.24 0.48
N THR A 147 1.17 19.53 0.27
CA THR A 147 -0.05 20.10 -0.31
C THR A 147 -0.25 19.71 -1.78
N VAL A 148 0.85 19.52 -2.50
CA VAL A 148 0.79 19.00 -3.88
C VAL A 148 0.30 17.55 -3.87
N ASP A 149 0.79 16.74 -2.94
CA ASP A 149 0.33 15.36 -2.77
C ASP A 149 -1.14 15.29 -2.38
N GLU A 150 -1.64 16.21 -1.53
CA GLU A 150 -3.07 16.30 -1.21
C GLU A 150 -3.92 16.52 -2.48
N ALA A 151 -3.49 17.41 -3.35
CA ALA A 151 -4.19 17.65 -4.62
C ALA A 151 -4.10 16.43 -5.56
N ASN A 152 -2.96 15.77 -5.58
CA ASN A 152 -2.73 14.62 -6.45
C ASN A 152 -3.51 13.37 -6.02
N ILE A 153 -3.64 13.09 -4.73
CA ILE A 153 -4.46 11.96 -4.29
C ILE A 153 -5.96 12.19 -4.56
N GLU A 154 -6.44 13.43 -4.45
CA GLU A 154 -7.80 13.79 -4.83
C GLU A 154 -8.05 13.60 -6.33
N TRP A 155 -7.09 14.00 -7.15
CA TRP A 155 -7.15 13.77 -8.59
C TRP A 155 -7.13 12.28 -8.93
N ALA A 156 -6.26 11.50 -8.29
CA ALA A 156 -6.05 10.09 -8.57
C ALA A 156 -7.26 9.20 -8.20
N LYS A 157 -8.14 9.65 -7.30
CA LYS A 157 -9.26 8.82 -6.83
C LYS A 157 -10.15 8.29 -7.96
N HIS A 158 -10.34 9.06 -9.03
CA HIS A 158 -11.14 8.63 -10.18
C HIS A 158 -10.48 7.46 -10.93
N ASN A 159 -9.21 7.56 -11.22
CA ASN A 159 -8.44 6.48 -11.83
C ASN A 159 -8.36 5.25 -10.92
N MET A 160 -8.20 5.47 -9.62
CA MET A 160 -8.19 4.40 -8.62
C MET A 160 -9.54 3.67 -8.57
N LYS A 161 -10.65 4.40 -8.63
CA LYS A 161 -11.99 3.79 -8.71
C LYS A 161 -12.14 2.90 -9.95
N ASN A 162 -11.73 3.39 -11.11
CA ASN A 162 -11.78 2.64 -12.35
C ASN A 162 -10.89 1.40 -12.31
N PHE A 163 -9.69 1.54 -11.76
CA PHE A 163 -8.81 0.40 -11.53
C PHE A 163 -9.42 -0.63 -10.57
N LEU A 164 -9.96 -0.19 -9.44
CA LEU A 164 -10.62 -1.07 -8.47
C LEU A 164 -11.79 -1.85 -9.09
N ARG A 165 -12.61 -1.21 -9.93
CA ARG A 165 -13.69 -1.90 -10.63
C ARG A 165 -13.17 -3.06 -11.45
N ASP A 166 -12.17 -2.84 -12.26
CA ASP A 166 -11.54 -3.89 -13.07
C ASP A 166 -10.83 -4.94 -12.21
N TYR A 167 -10.10 -4.52 -11.20
CA TYR A 167 -9.38 -5.40 -10.29
C TYR A 167 -10.32 -6.37 -9.54
N LEU A 168 -11.41 -5.85 -8.98
CA LEU A 168 -12.38 -6.66 -8.25
C LEU A 168 -13.13 -7.63 -9.18
N THR A 169 -13.37 -7.26 -10.44
CA THR A 169 -14.13 -8.09 -11.39
C THR A 169 -13.24 -9.04 -12.19
N ARG A 170 -12.06 -8.59 -12.62
CA ARG A 170 -11.22 -9.30 -13.59
C ARG A 170 -10.10 -10.13 -12.98
N SER A 171 -9.71 -9.88 -11.74
CA SER A 171 -8.70 -10.67 -11.04
C SER A 171 -9.16 -12.12 -10.81
N LYS A 172 -10.45 -12.33 -10.66
CA LYS A 172 -11.09 -13.62 -10.36
C LYS A 172 -10.51 -14.29 -9.10
N ALA A 173 -10.05 -13.47 -8.16
CA ALA A 173 -9.58 -13.94 -6.87
C ALA A 173 -10.75 -14.30 -5.96
N ASP A 174 -10.55 -15.32 -5.12
CA ASP A 174 -11.49 -15.67 -4.07
C ASP A 174 -11.33 -14.74 -2.86
N ASP A 175 -10.08 -14.36 -2.56
CA ASP A 175 -9.75 -13.44 -1.46
C ASP A 175 -9.02 -12.21 -1.96
N ILE A 176 -9.59 -11.03 -1.70
CA ILE A 176 -9.02 -9.73 -2.05
C ILE A 176 -8.87 -8.87 -0.81
N TYR A 177 -7.63 -8.52 -0.50
CA TYR A 177 -7.25 -7.63 0.59
C TYR A 177 -6.87 -6.26 0.04
N LEU A 178 -7.48 -5.21 0.58
CA LEU A 178 -7.19 -3.82 0.19
C LEU A 178 -6.48 -3.13 1.34
N VAL A 179 -5.29 -2.62 1.09
CA VAL A 179 -4.42 -2.02 2.11
C VAL A 179 -4.00 -0.65 1.64
N ALA A 180 -4.21 0.37 2.45
CA ALA A 180 -3.69 1.71 2.22
C ALA A 180 -2.90 2.23 3.42
N HIS A 181 -1.89 3.04 3.14
CA HIS A 181 -1.07 3.70 4.15
C HIS A 181 -1.19 5.22 4.05
N SER A 182 -1.28 5.88 5.22
CA SER A 182 -1.22 7.34 5.35
C SER A 182 -2.21 8.07 4.41
N MET A 183 -1.73 9.00 3.60
CA MET A 183 -2.54 9.77 2.65
C MET A 183 -3.20 8.91 1.57
N GLY A 184 -2.65 7.73 1.25
CA GLY A 184 -3.27 6.78 0.34
C GLY A 184 -4.69 6.36 0.75
N ASN A 185 -5.00 6.41 2.04
CA ASN A 185 -6.34 6.13 2.55
C ASN A 185 -7.39 7.13 2.07
N ARG A 186 -7.02 8.38 1.77
CA ARG A 186 -7.95 9.37 1.21
C ARG A 186 -8.47 8.91 -0.14
N GLY A 187 -7.56 8.44 -1.00
CA GLY A 187 -7.91 7.93 -2.31
C GLY A 187 -8.71 6.63 -2.24
N LEU A 188 -8.22 5.65 -1.49
CA LEU A 188 -8.86 4.33 -1.38
C LEU A 188 -10.26 4.41 -0.80
N THR A 189 -10.46 5.10 0.32
CA THR A 189 -11.77 5.17 0.98
C THR A 189 -12.80 5.88 0.10
N LYS A 190 -12.44 6.99 -0.52
CA LYS A 190 -13.33 7.72 -1.43
C LYS A 190 -13.65 6.93 -2.69
N ALA A 191 -12.63 6.32 -3.30
CA ALA A 191 -12.82 5.47 -4.48
C ALA A 191 -13.73 4.27 -4.19
N LEU A 192 -13.56 3.62 -3.04
CA LEU A 192 -14.41 2.50 -2.62
C LEU A 192 -15.86 2.94 -2.39
N ILE A 193 -16.07 4.05 -1.70
CA ILE A 193 -17.43 4.57 -1.43
C ILE A 193 -18.13 4.90 -2.75
N GLU A 194 -17.46 5.58 -3.67
CA GLU A 194 -18.03 5.90 -4.99
C GLU A 194 -18.30 4.61 -5.79
N LEU A 195 -17.36 3.67 -5.80
CA LEU A 195 -17.52 2.40 -6.50
C LEU A 195 -18.72 1.60 -5.98
N MET A 196 -18.89 1.53 -4.66
CA MET A 196 -20.02 0.82 -4.04
C MET A 196 -21.37 1.53 -4.28
N ASN A 197 -21.36 2.84 -4.56
CA ASN A 197 -22.56 3.54 -5.01
C ASN A 197 -22.96 3.14 -6.45
N GLU A 198 -21.96 2.95 -7.31
CA GLU A 198 -22.17 2.61 -8.72
C GLU A 198 -22.38 1.09 -8.93
N ASN A 199 -21.64 0.28 -8.19
CA ASN A 199 -21.60 -1.18 -8.32
C ASN A 199 -21.64 -1.86 -6.93
N PRO A 200 -22.79 -1.82 -6.23
CA PRO A 200 -22.89 -2.33 -4.86
C PRO A 200 -22.61 -3.84 -4.73
N GLU A 201 -22.80 -4.60 -5.79
CA GLU A 201 -22.51 -6.05 -5.85
C GLU A 201 -21.02 -6.37 -5.69
N LEU A 202 -20.14 -5.43 -6.01
CA LEU A 202 -18.69 -5.64 -5.90
C LEU A 202 -18.18 -5.77 -4.46
N LYS A 203 -18.98 -5.37 -3.47
CA LYS A 203 -18.64 -5.60 -2.05
C LYS A 203 -18.35 -7.08 -1.76
N ASP A 204 -19.03 -7.99 -2.44
CA ASP A 204 -18.88 -9.43 -2.23
C ASP A 204 -17.53 -9.97 -2.72
N LYS A 205 -16.79 -9.19 -3.49
CA LYS A 205 -15.43 -9.51 -3.94
C LYS A 205 -14.34 -9.13 -2.92
N ILE A 206 -14.67 -8.28 -1.95
CA ILE A 206 -13.72 -7.78 -0.95
C ILE A 206 -13.72 -8.71 0.25
N THR A 207 -12.54 -9.14 0.69
CA THR A 207 -12.37 -9.95 1.90
C THR A 207 -12.12 -9.09 3.13
N GLU A 208 -11.18 -8.15 3.03
CA GLU A 208 -10.77 -7.27 4.14
C GLU A 208 -10.27 -5.94 3.62
N VAL A 209 -10.55 -4.86 4.33
CA VAL A 209 -9.96 -3.53 4.10
C VAL A 209 -9.09 -3.16 5.30
N ILE A 210 -7.84 -2.84 5.06
CA ILE A 210 -6.86 -2.47 6.08
C ILE A 210 -6.43 -1.02 5.86
N LEU A 211 -6.76 -0.17 6.82
CA LEU A 211 -6.45 1.25 6.81
C LEU A 211 -5.31 1.52 7.81
N ALA A 212 -4.11 1.70 7.30
CA ALA A 212 -2.94 1.90 8.13
C ALA A 212 -2.62 3.39 8.28
N ALA A 213 -2.61 3.88 9.51
CA ALA A 213 -2.30 5.26 9.87
C ALA A 213 -2.95 6.30 8.94
N PRO A 214 -4.27 6.31 8.75
CA PRO A 214 -4.93 7.19 7.79
C PRO A 214 -4.66 8.66 8.07
N ASP A 215 -4.11 9.35 7.07
CA ASP A 215 -3.95 10.81 7.08
C ASP A 215 -5.23 11.48 6.58
N ILE A 216 -6.25 11.36 7.40
CA ILE A 216 -7.59 11.94 7.20
C ILE A 216 -7.97 12.64 8.49
N ASP A 217 -8.61 13.81 8.39
CA ASP A 217 -9.17 14.48 9.57
C ASP A 217 -10.05 13.50 10.37
N ALA A 218 -9.80 13.39 11.67
CA ALA A 218 -10.47 12.40 12.52
C ALA A 218 -11.97 12.59 12.59
N ASP A 219 -12.45 13.83 12.61
CA ASP A 219 -13.88 14.13 12.67
C ASP A 219 -14.57 13.86 11.33
N VAL A 220 -13.90 14.21 10.22
CA VAL A 220 -14.38 13.86 8.87
C VAL A 220 -14.44 12.34 8.69
N PHE A 221 -13.43 11.62 9.17
CA PHE A 221 -13.43 10.16 9.11
C PHE A 221 -14.60 9.56 9.89
N ARG A 222 -14.81 9.98 11.14
CA ARG A 222 -15.91 9.48 12.00
C ARG A 222 -17.28 9.78 11.42
N ARG A 223 -17.48 11.00 10.89
CA ARG A 223 -18.79 11.49 10.44
C ARG A 223 -19.12 11.05 9.03
N ASP A 224 -18.17 11.19 8.10
CA ASP A 224 -18.45 11.16 6.67
C ASP A 224 -17.89 9.91 5.96
N ILE A 225 -16.85 9.28 6.47
CA ILE A 225 -16.15 8.18 5.77
C ILE A 225 -16.47 6.83 6.41
N ALA A 226 -16.16 6.64 7.68
CA ALA A 226 -16.29 5.36 8.35
C ALA A 226 -17.72 4.79 8.31
N PRO A 227 -18.79 5.57 8.58
CA PRO A 227 -20.15 5.04 8.49
C PRO A 227 -20.52 4.55 7.09
N LYS A 228 -20.09 5.26 6.06
CA LYS A 228 -20.34 4.88 4.66
C LYS A 228 -19.55 3.62 4.29
N MET A 229 -18.31 3.51 4.73
CA MET A 229 -17.49 2.31 4.53
C MET A 229 -18.15 1.08 5.17
N VAL A 230 -18.55 1.17 6.43
CA VAL A 230 -19.21 0.07 7.15
C VAL A 230 -20.50 -0.33 6.46
N GLN A 231 -21.35 0.64 6.10
CA GLN A 231 -22.65 0.37 5.50
C GLN A 231 -22.51 -0.24 4.10
N LYS A 232 -21.64 0.29 3.27
CA LYS A 232 -21.56 -0.07 1.85
C LYS A 232 -20.71 -1.29 1.57
N ILE A 233 -19.62 -1.46 2.30
CA ILE A 233 -18.72 -2.59 2.11
C ILE A 233 -19.23 -3.82 2.83
N ALA A 234 -19.74 -3.67 4.07
CA ALA A 234 -20.27 -4.76 4.90
C ALA A 234 -19.30 -5.95 5.03
N LYS A 235 -18.01 -5.66 5.01
CA LYS A 235 -16.89 -6.60 5.19
C LYS A 235 -15.99 -6.09 6.31
N PRO A 236 -15.15 -6.95 6.90
CA PRO A 236 -14.23 -6.52 7.94
C PRO A 236 -13.34 -5.36 7.50
N ILE A 237 -13.23 -4.37 8.37
CA ILE A 237 -12.36 -3.20 8.21
C ILE A 237 -11.49 -3.10 9.46
N THR A 238 -10.17 -3.08 9.27
CA THR A 238 -9.19 -2.91 10.35
C THR A 238 -8.49 -1.57 10.20
N LEU A 239 -8.46 -0.80 11.27
CA LEU A 239 -7.77 0.49 11.38
C LEU A 239 -6.58 0.35 12.31
N TYR A 240 -5.38 0.55 11.78
CA TYR A 240 -4.16 0.68 12.59
C TYR A 240 -3.88 2.14 12.88
N VAL A 241 -3.74 2.48 14.16
CA VAL A 241 -3.41 3.83 14.64
C VAL A 241 -2.05 3.85 15.33
N SER A 242 -1.37 4.98 15.32
CA SER A 242 -0.09 5.16 16.01
C SER A 242 0.08 6.59 16.52
N ALA A 243 0.58 6.74 17.75
CA ALA A 243 0.99 8.03 18.28
C ALA A 243 2.35 8.49 17.72
N ASP A 244 3.13 7.57 17.20
CA ASP A 244 4.55 7.75 16.84
C ASP A 244 4.79 7.97 15.35
N ASP A 245 3.72 7.96 14.53
CA ASP A 245 3.85 8.16 13.08
C ASP A 245 4.23 9.62 12.76
N LEU A 246 5.45 9.82 12.26
CA LEU A 246 5.99 11.15 11.99
C LEU A 246 5.24 11.88 10.86
N ALA A 247 4.69 11.16 9.90
CA ALA A 247 3.89 11.76 8.84
C ALA A 247 2.58 12.33 9.41
N LEU A 248 1.93 11.62 10.34
CA LEU A 248 0.73 12.11 11.02
C LEU A 248 1.06 13.27 11.96
N ILE A 249 2.20 13.26 12.65
CA ILE A 249 2.66 14.37 13.47
C ILE A 249 2.86 15.63 12.61
N ALA A 250 3.50 15.50 11.45
CA ALA A 250 3.66 16.60 10.52
C ALA A 250 2.32 17.10 9.98
N SER A 251 1.42 16.19 9.61
CA SER A 251 0.08 16.50 9.13
C SER A 251 -0.75 17.28 10.17
N ARG A 252 -0.71 16.87 11.44
CA ARG A 252 -1.38 17.62 12.53
C ARG A 252 -0.89 19.05 12.64
N LYS A 253 0.41 19.29 12.47
CA LYS A 253 0.99 20.65 12.50
C LYS A 253 0.47 21.51 11.35
N VAL A 254 0.24 20.92 10.19
CA VAL A 254 -0.30 21.63 9.02
C VAL A 254 -1.79 21.91 9.16
N HIS A 255 -2.58 20.94 9.64
CA HIS A 255 -4.05 21.02 9.65
C HIS A 255 -4.65 21.45 10.99
N GLY A 256 -3.90 21.39 12.09
CA GLY A 256 -4.35 21.77 13.43
C GLY A 256 -5.28 20.77 14.13
N ASN A 257 -5.74 19.73 13.46
CA ASN A 257 -6.67 18.73 13.97
C ASN A 257 -6.05 17.34 14.04
N PRO A 258 -6.53 16.44 14.94
CA PRO A 258 -6.13 15.05 14.98
C PRO A 258 -6.42 14.34 13.66
N ARG A 259 -5.56 13.39 13.31
CA ARG A 259 -5.76 12.51 12.13
C ARG A 259 -6.38 11.18 12.56
N ALA A 260 -7.11 10.54 11.66
CA ALA A 260 -7.77 9.26 11.94
C ALA A 260 -6.80 8.14 12.31
N GLY A 261 -5.56 8.19 11.82
CA GLY A 261 -4.50 7.26 12.16
C GLY A 261 -3.77 7.56 13.48
N ASP A 262 -4.15 8.61 14.18
CA ASP A 262 -3.48 9.08 15.40
C ASP A 262 -4.02 8.33 16.64
N ALA A 263 -3.12 7.72 17.40
CA ALA A 263 -3.45 7.03 18.65
C ALA A 263 -3.45 7.95 19.88
N GLY A 264 -3.14 9.25 19.74
CA GLY A 264 -3.16 10.22 20.82
C GLY A 264 -4.56 10.51 21.36
N LYS A 265 -4.73 11.66 22.00
CA LYS A 265 -6.04 12.12 22.50
C LYS A 265 -7.04 12.15 21.33
N GLY A 266 -7.98 11.20 21.32
CA GLY A 266 -9.02 11.13 20.30
C GLY A 266 -8.89 9.98 19.31
N VAL A 267 -8.31 8.85 19.75
CA VAL A 267 -8.35 7.60 18.98
C VAL A 267 -9.73 7.39 18.36
N VAL A 268 -9.76 7.11 17.08
CA VAL A 268 -10.99 6.86 16.35
C VAL A 268 -11.53 5.47 16.68
N ILE A 269 -12.66 5.41 17.34
CA ILE A 269 -13.41 4.19 17.57
C ILE A 269 -14.76 4.31 16.87
N VAL A 270 -15.02 3.44 15.91
CA VAL A 270 -16.25 3.43 15.12
C VAL A 270 -16.83 2.02 15.13
N LYS A 271 -18.13 1.92 15.39
CA LYS A 271 -18.84 0.62 15.32
C LYS A 271 -18.70 0.02 13.91
N GLY A 272 -18.24 -1.23 13.86
CA GLY A 272 -18.02 -1.94 12.59
C GLY A 272 -16.61 -1.83 12.03
N ILE A 273 -15.71 -1.08 12.69
CA ILE A 273 -14.29 -1.01 12.38
C ILE A 273 -13.49 -1.47 13.59
N GLU A 274 -12.57 -2.40 13.40
CA GLU A 274 -11.62 -2.78 14.45
C GLU A 274 -10.46 -1.81 14.45
N THR A 275 -10.21 -1.18 15.61
CA THR A 275 -9.06 -0.27 15.78
C THR A 275 -7.97 -0.95 16.59
N ILE A 276 -6.77 -0.99 16.03
CA ILE A 276 -5.58 -1.57 16.66
C ILE A 276 -4.58 -0.45 16.89
N ASP A 277 -4.22 -0.25 18.16
CA ASP A 277 -3.19 0.71 18.53
C ASP A 277 -1.80 0.08 18.37
N ALA A 278 -1.04 0.61 17.42
CA ALA A 278 0.34 0.21 17.14
C ALA A 278 1.39 1.15 17.75
N SER A 279 0.98 2.03 18.67
CA SER A 279 1.91 2.91 19.39
C SER A 279 2.85 2.12 20.27
N GLY A 280 4.09 2.63 20.43
CA GLY A 280 5.09 1.99 21.31
C GLY A 280 5.68 0.67 20.78
N VAL A 281 5.22 0.18 19.66
CA VAL A 281 5.95 -0.84 18.91
C VAL A 281 7.17 -0.16 18.30
N ASP A 282 8.35 -0.70 18.55
CA ASP A 282 9.62 -0.07 18.20
C ASP A 282 9.65 0.47 16.77
N THR A 283 9.49 1.80 16.67
CA THR A 283 9.51 2.55 15.42
C THR A 283 10.86 3.20 15.20
N SER A 284 11.89 2.80 15.96
CA SER A 284 13.22 3.42 15.97
C SER A 284 13.92 3.42 14.61
N PHE A 285 13.36 2.73 13.64
CA PHE A 285 13.82 2.70 12.25
C PHE A 285 12.83 3.39 11.30
N LEU A 286 12.59 4.68 11.53
CA LEU A 286 12.26 5.63 10.50
C LEU A 286 10.83 5.92 10.15
N SER A 287 10.65 7.02 10.33
CA SER A 287 10.23 8.23 9.59
C SER A 287 9.24 8.09 8.43
N HIS A 288 8.96 6.93 7.86
CA HIS A 288 8.10 6.90 6.66
C HIS A 288 7.09 5.75 6.55
N SER A 289 7.12 4.75 7.41
CA SER A 289 6.05 3.75 7.41
C SER A 289 6.16 2.75 8.56
N TYR A 290 5.71 3.13 9.75
CA TYR A 290 5.67 2.21 10.89
C TYR A 290 4.91 0.91 10.56
N PHE A 291 3.90 1.00 9.69
CA PHE A 291 3.03 -0.10 9.28
C PHE A 291 3.80 -1.33 8.80
N ALA A 292 4.79 -1.14 7.94
CA ALA A 292 5.55 -2.26 7.39
C ALA A 292 6.97 -2.37 7.96
N THR A 293 7.28 -1.60 9.00
CA THR A 293 8.60 -1.62 9.64
C THR A 293 8.63 -2.35 10.97
N THR A 294 7.47 -2.77 11.51
CA THR A 294 7.43 -3.48 12.78
C THR A 294 7.04 -4.94 12.59
N SER A 295 7.83 -5.84 13.12
CA SER A 295 7.57 -7.29 13.09
C SER A 295 6.23 -7.66 13.72
N THR A 296 5.81 -6.93 14.75
CA THR A 296 4.55 -7.17 15.45
C THR A 296 3.33 -6.87 14.57
N ILE A 297 3.33 -5.74 13.84
CA ILE A 297 2.24 -5.38 12.93
C ILE A 297 2.19 -6.33 11.74
N ILE A 298 3.35 -6.68 11.18
CA ILE A 298 3.44 -7.66 10.11
C ILE A 298 2.89 -9.02 10.57
N ALA A 299 3.24 -9.45 11.78
CA ALA A 299 2.72 -10.69 12.36
C ALA A 299 1.20 -10.64 12.56
N ASP A 300 0.66 -9.53 13.04
CA ASP A 300 -0.78 -9.34 13.22
C ASP A 300 -1.54 -9.39 11.89
N ILE A 301 -1.04 -8.70 10.85
CA ILE A 301 -1.64 -8.74 9.52
C ILE A 301 -1.53 -10.14 8.91
N LEU A 302 -0.40 -10.82 9.09
CA LEU A 302 -0.22 -12.19 8.62
C LEU A 302 -1.25 -13.13 9.25
N ASP A 303 -1.47 -13.00 10.56
CA ASP A 303 -2.46 -13.79 11.27
C ASP A 303 -3.89 -13.46 10.80
N LEU A 304 -4.20 -12.19 10.61
CA LEU A 304 -5.46 -11.75 10.02
C LEU A 304 -5.70 -12.36 8.63
N ILE A 305 -4.71 -12.28 7.75
CA ILE A 305 -4.82 -12.81 6.37
C ILE A 305 -4.96 -14.34 6.38
N LYS A 306 -4.20 -15.05 7.22
CA LYS A 306 -4.21 -16.52 7.27
C LYS A 306 -5.43 -17.11 7.97
N SER A 307 -5.86 -16.51 9.08
CA SER A 307 -6.86 -17.07 9.96
C SER A 307 -8.22 -16.37 9.89
N GLY A 308 -8.26 -15.14 9.41
CA GLY A 308 -9.45 -14.28 9.47
C GLY A 308 -9.86 -13.88 10.89
N LYS A 309 -9.02 -14.16 11.89
CA LYS A 309 -9.30 -13.85 13.30
C LYS A 309 -9.40 -12.35 13.53
N ARG A 310 -10.33 -11.95 14.35
CA ARG A 310 -10.50 -10.55 14.73
C ARG A 310 -9.49 -10.15 15.81
N ALA A 311 -9.34 -8.85 16.04
CA ALA A 311 -8.35 -8.29 16.96
C ALA A 311 -8.45 -8.84 18.39
N THR A 312 -9.66 -9.18 18.84
CA THR A 312 -9.89 -9.80 20.16
C THR A 312 -9.38 -11.23 20.30
N ASP A 313 -9.09 -11.89 19.18
CA ASP A 313 -8.70 -13.30 19.08
C ASP A 313 -7.25 -13.50 18.63
N ARG A 314 -6.52 -12.40 18.46
CA ARG A 314 -5.10 -12.37 18.03
C ARG A 314 -4.16 -11.93 19.13
#